data_3ad44784a89d5e30829a3e07ebafbd9a
#
_entry.id   3ad44784a89d5e30829a3e07ebafbd9a
#
_cell.length_a   1.000
_cell.length_b   1.000
_cell.length_c   1.000
_cell.angle_alpha   90.00
_cell.angle_beta   90.00
_cell.angle_gamma   90.00
#
_symmetry.space_group_name_H-M   'P 1'
#
loop_
_entity.id
_entity.type
_entity.pdbx_description
1 polymer ?
#
loop_
_entity_poly.entity_id
_entity_poly.type
_entity_poly.pdbx_seq_one_letter_code
_entity_poly.pdbx_strand_id
1 'polypeptide(L)'
;MRASMALDSGPTPLYYQIKTILEGKIRSQELKARERLPSEAELCAEFGVSRVTVRQALSVLFKDGLIYRERGKGTYISEGAGWTRPVLQGSIESLMSAGIGTRIKILSYRGVVAPKELSKNASLQKSETVYRLELVRFVPSGPQAYSLLYFPADIGKLISKDEITETTELISFVEDKVGTKAQGAHQTIDVGVANELLAKNLDVKEGTPLLVISREYFTRTGTLLFFAKTYYRTDRFRYQIELARTSTTR
;
A
#
# COMPACT_ATOMS: atom_id res chain seq x y z
N MET A 1 -25.25 -2.26 -21.30
CA MET A 1 -23.84 -2.58 -21.68
C MET A 1 -22.95 -2.20 -20.49
N ARG A 2 -22.44 -3.18 -19.73
CA ARG A 2 -21.48 -2.94 -18.66
C ARG A 2 -20.12 -2.73 -19.30
N ALA A 3 -19.47 -1.61 -19.03
CA ALA A 3 -18.11 -1.35 -19.50
C ALA A 3 -17.20 -2.47 -18.99
N SER A 4 -16.55 -3.18 -19.91
CA SER A 4 -15.48 -4.13 -19.59
C SER A 4 -14.38 -3.34 -18.90
N MET A 5 -14.08 -3.66 -17.64
CA MET A 5 -12.91 -3.13 -16.96
C MET A 5 -11.68 -3.74 -17.65
N ALA A 6 -11.01 -2.94 -18.47
CA ALA A 6 -9.81 -3.36 -19.18
C ALA A 6 -8.72 -3.67 -18.15
N LEU A 7 -8.24 -4.91 -18.14
CA LEU A 7 -7.02 -5.29 -17.45
C LEU A 7 -5.83 -4.72 -18.24
N ASP A 8 -4.84 -4.21 -17.51
CA ASP A 8 -3.61 -3.69 -18.13
C ASP A 8 -2.71 -4.86 -18.60
N SER A 9 -2.14 -4.74 -19.78
CA SER A 9 -1.14 -5.68 -20.31
C SER A 9 0.28 -5.45 -19.73
N GLY A 10 0.40 -4.62 -18.68
CA GLY A 10 1.64 -4.31 -18.00
C GLY A 10 2.25 -5.50 -17.22
N PRO A 11 3.38 -5.29 -16.51
CA PRO A 11 4.13 -6.35 -15.82
C PRO A 11 3.37 -6.99 -14.65
N THR A 12 2.22 -6.43 -14.24
CA THR A 12 1.42 -6.96 -13.12
C THR A 12 0.62 -8.19 -13.56
N PRO A 13 0.77 -9.36 -12.89
CA PRO A 13 0.04 -10.58 -13.23
C PRO A 13 -1.47 -10.36 -13.23
N LEU A 14 -2.18 -10.91 -14.23
CA LEU A 14 -3.63 -10.73 -14.42
C LEU A 14 -4.45 -11.14 -13.20
N TYR A 15 -4.09 -12.26 -12.53
CA TYR A 15 -4.79 -12.70 -11.32
C TYR A 15 -4.72 -11.65 -10.20
N TYR A 16 -3.60 -10.94 -10.13
CA TYR A 16 -3.37 -9.93 -9.13
C TYR A 16 -4.18 -8.65 -9.40
N GLN A 17 -4.29 -8.26 -10.67
CA GLN A 17 -5.15 -7.15 -11.08
C GLN A 17 -6.62 -7.44 -10.74
N ILE A 18 -7.10 -8.66 -11.04
CA ILE A 18 -8.47 -9.10 -10.70
C ILE A 18 -8.69 -9.09 -9.19
N LYS A 19 -7.75 -9.66 -8.41
CA LYS A 19 -7.76 -9.61 -6.94
C LYS A 19 -7.92 -8.19 -6.45
N THR A 20 -7.14 -7.26 -6.98
CA THR A 20 -7.15 -5.86 -6.59
C THR A 20 -8.45 -5.14 -6.92
N ILE A 21 -9.01 -5.40 -8.12
CA ILE A 21 -10.30 -4.83 -8.53
C ILE A 21 -11.42 -5.32 -7.61
N LEU A 22 -11.50 -6.63 -7.35
CA LEU A 22 -12.51 -7.21 -6.49
C LEU A 22 -12.36 -6.74 -5.03
N GLU A 23 -11.14 -6.66 -4.52
CA GLU A 23 -10.85 -6.09 -3.21
C GLU A 23 -11.27 -4.62 -3.12
N GLY A 24 -11.02 -3.82 -4.16
CA GLY A 24 -11.49 -2.44 -4.24
C GLY A 24 -13.01 -2.32 -4.16
N LYS A 25 -13.74 -3.16 -4.91
CA LYS A 25 -15.22 -3.23 -4.88
C LYS A 25 -15.76 -3.64 -3.51
N ILE A 26 -15.08 -4.56 -2.82
CA ILE A 26 -15.44 -4.97 -1.46
C ILE A 26 -15.18 -3.82 -0.47
N ARG A 27 -14.04 -3.15 -0.57
CA ARG A 27 -13.67 -2.03 0.31
C ARG A 27 -14.55 -0.81 0.12
N SER A 28 -14.94 -0.51 -1.11
CA SER A 28 -15.88 0.59 -1.43
C SER A 28 -17.33 0.27 -1.08
N GLN A 29 -17.61 -0.94 -0.58
CA GLN A 29 -18.96 -1.48 -0.32
C GLN A 29 -19.84 -1.54 -1.58
N GLU A 30 -19.27 -1.53 -2.76
CA GLU A 30 -19.95 -1.86 -4.00
C GLU A 30 -20.38 -3.34 -3.99
N LEU A 31 -19.53 -4.21 -3.40
CA LEU A 31 -19.86 -5.59 -3.01
C LEU A 31 -20.02 -5.65 -1.48
N LYS A 32 -21.22 -5.93 -1.02
CA LYS A 32 -21.57 -5.88 0.40
C LYS A 32 -21.26 -7.19 1.13
N ALA A 33 -21.07 -7.10 2.45
CA ALA A 33 -20.95 -8.30 3.28
C ALA A 33 -22.12 -9.25 3.08
N ARG A 34 -21.86 -10.57 3.04
CA ARG A 34 -22.80 -11.66 2.73
C ARG A 34 -23.36 -11.64 1.30
N GLU A 35 -22.98 -10.70 0.45
CA GLU A 35 -23.35 -10.70 -0.95
C GLU A 35 -22.62 -11.82 -1.70
N ARG A 36 -23.34 -12.45 -2.62
CA ARG A 36 -22.75 -13.50 -3.47
C ARG A 36 -21.87 -12.89 -4.53
N LEU A 37 -20.64 -13.34 -4.61
CA LEU A 37 -19.71 -12.98 -5.67
C LEU A 37 -20.17 -13.63 -7.00
N PRO A 38 -19.97 -12.99 -8.15
CA PRO A 38 -20.17 -13.63 -9.43
C PRO A 38 -19.41 -14.95 -9.53
N SER A 39 -19.98 -15.92 -10.22
CA SER A 39 -19.34 -17.23 -10.42
C SER A 39 -18.01 -17.13 -11.17
N GLU A 40 -17.16 -18.15 -11.06
CA GLU A 40 -15.90 -18.19 -11.82
C GLU A 40 -16.12 -17.98 -13.33
N ALA A 41 -17.22 -18.51 -13.88
CA ALA A 41 -17.54 -18.34 -15.31
C ALA A 41 -17.93 -16.90 -15.66
N GLU A 42 -18.73 -16.24 -14.80
CA GLU A 42 -19.10 -14.84 -14.98
C GLU A 42 -17.90 -13.92 -14.85
N LEU A 43 -17.00 -14.17 -13.89
CA LEU A 43 -15.76 -13.41 -13.73
C LEU A 43 -14.80 -13.63 -14.93
N CYS A 44 -14.71 -14.84 -15.48
CA CYS A 44 -13.95 -15.09 -16.71
C CYS A 44 -14.49 -14.26 -17.88
N ALA A 45 -15.81 -14.18 -18.02
CA ALA A 45 -16.46 -13.40 -19.07
C ALA A 45 -16.29 -11.88 -18.83
N GLU A 46 -16.40 -11.42 -17.59
CA GLU A 46 -16.26 -10.01 -17.21
C GLU A 46 -14.84 -9.48 -17.49
N PHE A 47 -13.81 -10.27 -17.11
CA PHE A 47 -12.40 -9.86 -17.20
C PHE A 47 -11.68 -10.35 -18.46
N GLY A 48 -12.30 -11.21 -19.27
CA GLY A 48 -11.67 -11.75 -20.48
C GLY A 48 -10.46 -12.68 -20.21
N VAL A 49 -10.47 -13.43 -19.11
CA VAL A 49 -9.33 -14.25 -18.65
C VAL A 49 -9.68 -15.72 -18.47
N SER A 50 -8.65 -16.56 -18.33
CA SER A 50 -8.81 -18.00 -18.08
C SER A 50 -9.40 -18.30 -16.70
N ARG A 51 -10.03 -19.47 -16.53
CA ARG A 51 -10.51 -19.96 -15.23
C ARG A 51 -9.38 -20.11 -14.20
N VAL A 52 -8.18 -20.47 -14.65
CA VAL A 52 -7.02 -20.62 -13.77
C VAL A 52 -6.66 -19.25 -13.15
N THR A 53 -6.66 -18.20 -13.96
CA THR A 53 -6.39 -16.82 -13.51
C THR A 53 -7.41 -16.34 -12.47
N VAL A 54 -8.71 -16.55 -12.75
CA VAL A 54 -9.79 -16.21 -11.80
C VAL A 54 -9.66 -16.99 -10.50
N ARG A 55 -9.44 -18.31 -10.58
CA ARG A 55 -9.25 -19.16 -9.39
C ARG A 55 -8.07 -18.72 -8.54
N GLN A 56 -6.99 -18.32 -9.16
CA GLN A 56 -5.81 -17.80 -8.46
C GLN A 56 -6.16 -16.50 -7.71
N ALA A 57 -6.85 -15.56 -8.37
CA ALA A 57 -7.33 -14.33 -7.73
C ALA A 57 -8.26 -14.61 -6.53
N LEU A 58 -9.27 -15.48 -6.73
CA LEU A 58 -10.20 -15.86 -5.67
C LEU A 58 -9.52 -16.63 -4.53
N SER A 59 -8.49 -17.43 -4.83
CA SER A 59 -7.70 -18.13 -3.79
C SER A 59 -6.97 -17.15 -2.88
N VAL A 60 -6.45 -16.04 -3.43
CA VAL A 60 -5.81 -14.99 -2.62
C VAL A 60 -6.86 -14.28 -1.78
N LEU A 61 -7.99 -13.84 -2.36
CA LEU A 61 -9.08 -13.21 -1.60
C LEU A 61 -9.63 -14.11 -0.48
N PHE A 62 -9.68 -15.43 -0.70
CA PHE A 62 -10.08 -16.39 0.31
C PHE A 62 -9.06 -16.49 1.46
N LYS A 63 -7.76 -16.56 1.14
CA LYS A 63 -6.68 -16.54 2.13
C LYS A 63 -6.68 -15.24 2.93
N ASP A 64 -6.98 -14.11 2.28
CA ASP A 64 -7.07 -12.80 2.91
C ASP A 64 -8.37 -12.64 3.75
N GLY A 65 -9.23 -13.68 3.81
CA GLY A 65 -10.47 -13.68 4.57
C GLY A 65 -11.56 -12.74 4.03
N LEU A 66 -11.38 -12.22 2.81
CA LEU A 66 -12.32 -11.29 2.17
C LEU A 66 -13.58 -11.99 1.63
N ILE A 67 -13.43 -13.25 1.29
CA ILE A 67 -14.49 -14.09 0.77
C ILE A 67 -14.50 -15.45 1.47
N TYR A 68 -15.67 -16.09 1.51
CA TYR A 68 -15.82 -17.47 1.99
C TYR A 68 -16.62 -18.29 0.98
N ARG A 69 -16.47 -19.62 1.05
CA ARG A 69 -17.16 -20.54 0.16
C ARG A 69 -18.22 -21.32 0.93
N GLU A 70 -19.44 -21.36 0.39
CA GLU A 70 -20.47 -22.26 0.83
C GLU A 70 -20.61 -23.41 -0.19
N ARG A 71 -20.43 -24.65 0.29
CA ARG A 71 -20.49 -25.83 -0.58
C ARG A 71 -21.86 -25.91 -1.29
N GLY A 72 -21.84 -25.99 -2.61
CA GLY A 72 -23.05 -26.05 -3.47
C GLY A 72 -23.78 -24.74 -3.67
N LYS A 73 -23.40 -23.65 -2.97
CA LYS A 73 -24.11 -22.36 -3.04
C LYS A 73 -23.31 -21.27 -3.73
N GLY A 74 -21.98 -21.29 -3.58
CA GLY A 74 -21.12 -20.31 -4.24
C GLY A 74 -20.08 -19.67 -3.32
N THR A 75 -19.55 -18.53 -3.77
CA THR A 75 -18.59 -17.69 -3.03
C THR A 75 -19.29 -16.42 -2.59
N TYR A 76 -19.07 -16.00 -1.36
CA TYR A 76 -19.71 -14.86 -0.71
C TYR A 76 -18.68 -13.93 -0.08
N ILE A 77 -19.05 -12.66 0.05
CA ILE A 77 -18.22 -11.66 0.75
C ILE A 77 -18.30 -11.91 2.25
N SER A 78 -17.15 -11.99 2.92
CA SER A 78 -17.07 -12.22 4.36
C SER A 78 -17.67 -11.08 5.18
N GLU A 79 -18.24 -11.40 6.35
CA GLU A 79 -18.61 -10.39 7.34
C GLU A 79 -17.33 -9.66 7.80
N GLY A 80 -17.34 -8.34 7.74
CA GLY A 80 -16.15 -7.53 8.05
C GLY A 80 -15.15 -7.37 6.88
N ALA A 81 -15.44 -7.94 5.68
CA ALA A 81 -14.58 -7.74 4.50
C ALA A 81 -14.39 -6.26 4.10
N GLY A 82 -15.35 -5.39 4.40
CA GLY A 82 -15.21 -3.93 4.25
C GLY A 82 -14.28 -3.28 5.29
N TRP A 83 -13.90 -4.03 6.32
CA TRP A 83 -13.01 -3.62 7.41
C TRP A 83 -11.65 -4.32 7.36
N THR A 84 -11.35 -5.06 6.30
CA THR A 84 -10.02 -5.64 6.15
C THR A 84 -9.00 -4.51 6.04
N ARG A 85 -8.38 -4.28 7.17
CA ARG A 85 -7.21 -3.42 7.31
C ARG A 85 -6.13 -4.02 6.41
N PRO A 86 -5.41 -3.24 5.60
CA PRO A 86 -4.41 -3.79 4.69
C PRO A 86 -3.44 -4.69 5.44
N VAL A 87 -3.33 -5.94 4.98
CA VAL A 87 -2.35 -6.90 5.47
C VAL A 87 -1.08 -6.65 4.67
N LEU A 88 -0.04 -6.15 5.32
CA LEU A 88 1.27 -6.02 4.72
C LEU A 88 1.98 -7.37 4.89
N GLN A 89 2.02 -8.17 3.83
CA GLN A 89 2.95 -9.28 3.74
C GLN A 89 4.35 -8.69 3.52
N GLY A 90 5.40 -9.31 4.07
CA GLY A 90 6.76 -8.75 4.13
C GLY A 90 7.49 -8.62 2.79
N SER A 91 6.80 -8.21 1.72
CA SER A 91 7.39 -7.95 0.41
C SER A 91 7.12 -6.52 -0.05
N ILE A 92 7.98 -5.99 -0.94
CA ILE A 92 7.81 -4.65 -1.53
C ILE A 92 6.52 -4.60 -2.36
N GLU A 93 6.20 -5.66 -3.10
CA GLU A 93 4.99 -5.77 -3.91
C GLU A 93 3.73 -5.66 -3.04
N SER A 94 3.77 -6.21 -1.83
CA SER A 94 2.66 -6.06 -0.86
C SER A 94 2.52 -4.63 -0.37
N LEU A 95 3.64 -3.91 -0.22
CA LEU A 95 3.62 -2.49 0.15
C LEU A 95 3.06 -1.62 -0.98
N MET A 96 3.42 -1.91 -2.23
CA MET A 96 2.87 -1.24 -3.42
C MET A 96 1.37 -1.48 -3.49
N SER A 97 0.94 -2.71 -3.25
CA SER A 97 -0.47 -3.11 -3.27
C SER A 97 -1.31 -2.48 -2.17
N ALA A 98 -0.74 -2.22 -1.01
CA ALA A 98 -1.45 -1.59 0.11
C ALA A 98 -1.90 -0.15 -0.21
N GLY A 99 -1.32 0.47 -1.23
CA GLY A 99 -1.72 1.78 -1.77
C GLY A 99 -2.93 1.74 -2.70
N ILE A 100 -3.27 0.57 -3.25
CA ILE A 100 -4.33 0.44 -4.24
C ILE A 100 -5.70 0.72 -3.61
N GLY A 101 -6.52 1.51 -4.31
CA GLY A 101 -7.84 1.93 -3.80
C GLY A 101 -7.78 3.03 -2.73
N THR A 102 -6.61 3.60 -2.49
CA THR A 102 -6.44 4.77 -1.63
C THR A 102 -6.15 6.01 -2.49
N ARG A 103 -6.43 7.19 -1.95
CA ARG A 103 -6.04 8.47 -2.56
C ARG A 103 -5.05 9.19 -1.68
N ILE A 104 -4.12 9.94 -2.28
CA ILE A 104 -3.17 10.76 -1.55
C ILE A 104 -3.45 12.25 -1.79
N LYS A 105 -3.28 13.05 -0.74
CA LYS A 105 -3.27 14.52 -0.81
C LYS A 105 -1.88 15.00 -0.41
N ILE A 106 -1.19 15.65 -1.33
CA ILE A 106 0.11 16.24 -1.06
C ILE A 106 -0.10 17.53 -0.26
N LEU A 107 0.61 17.63 0.86
CA LEU A 107 0.64 18.83 1.68
C LEU A 107 1.82 19.73 1.32
N SER A 108 3.02 19.16 1.17
CA SER A 108 4.21 19.90 0.78
C SER A 108 5.25 19.04 0.07
N TYR A 109 6.06 19.66 -0.79
CA TYR A 109 7.30 19.09 -1.36
C TYR A 109 8.36 20.16 -1.35
N ARG A 110 9.48 19.94 -0.61
CA ARG A 110 10.53 20.96 -0.47
C ARG A 110 11.86 20.37 0.00
N GLY A 111 12.96 21.07 -0.30
CA GLY A 111 14.26 20.81 0.30
C GLY A 111 14.27 21.15 1.79
N VAL A 112 14.81 20.26 2.60
CA VAL A 112 14.99 20.42 4.06
C VAL A 112 16.33 19.86 4.49
N VAL A 113 16.83 20.29 5.65
CA VAL A 113 17.99 19.64 6.28
C VAL A 113 17.56 18.24 6.76
N ALA A 114 18.38 17.23 6.50
CA ALA A 114 18.10 15.86 6.90
C ALA A 114 17.85 15.77 8.42
N PRO A 115 16.72 15.21 8.86
CA PRO A 115 16.46 15.03 10.28
C PRO A 115 17.46 14.04 10.88
N LYS A 116 17.74 14.19 12.19
CA LYS A 116 18.74 13.38 12.91
C LYS A 116 18.46 11.86 12.83
N GLU A 117 17.23 11.47 12.67
CA GLU A 117 16.81 10.06 12.51
C GLU A 117 17.39 9.44 11.23
N LEU A 118 17.50 10.22 10.16
CA LEU A 118 18.08 9.81 8.88
C LEU A 118 19.61 9.82 8.89
N SER A 119 20.24 10.66 9.71
CA SER A 119 21.70 10.75 9.78
C SER A 119 22.38 9.53 10.45
N LYS A 120 21.60 8.59 10.98
CA LYS A 120 22.11 7.28 11.44
C LYS A 120 22.36 6.32 10.29
N ASN A 121 21.80 6.60 9.11
CA ASN A 121 22.07 5.87 7.89
C ASN A 121 23.36 6.36 7.25
N ALA A 122 24.26 5.45 6.95
CA ALA A 122 25.55 5.73 6.31
C ALA A 122 25.43 6.46 4.95
N SER A 123 24.22 6.48 4.36
CA SER A 123 23.93 7.09 3.06
C SER A 123 23.56 8.56 3.11
N LEU A 124 23.25 9.13 4.29
CA LEU A 124 22.89 10.54 4.45
C LEU A 124 23.72 11.15 5.56
N GLN A 125 24.68 12.00 5.20
CA GLN A 125 25.55 12.68 6.17
C GLN A 125 24.78 13.77 6.91
N LYS A 126 25.21 14.08 8.15
CA LYS A 126 24.70 15.23 8.89
C LYS A 126 24.87 16.50 8.05
N SER A 127 23.80 17.28 7.94
CA SER A 127 23.73 18.56 7.22
C SER A 127 23.48 18.49 5.72
N GLU A 128 23.26 17.32 5.14
CA GLU A 128 22.85 17.25 3.74
C GLU A 128 21.42 17.74 3.53
N THR A 129 21.21 18.43 2.42
CA THR A 129 19.86 18.78 1.96
C THR A 129 19.19 17.55 1.38
N VAL A 130 18.02 17.19 1.90
CA VAL A 130 17.13 16.16 1.36
C VAL A 130 15.82 16.80 0.92
N TYR A 131 15.11 16.15 0.02
CA TYR A 131 13.75 16.59 -0.36
C TYR A 131 12.72 15.85 0.47
N ARG A 132 11.80 16.60 1.09
CA ARG A 132 10.71 16.03 1.89
C ARG A 132 9.38 16.17 1.17
N LEU A 133 8.73 15.04 0.92
CA LEU A 133 7.33 14.96 0.51
C LEU A 133 6.49 14.66 1.75
N GLU A 134 5.45 15.47 1.95
CA GLU A 134 4.51 15.37 3.05
C GLU A 134 3.12 15.16 2.47
N LEU A 135 2.42 14.12 2.91
CA LEU A 135 1.12 13.76 2.37
C LEU A 135 0.21 13.08 3.39
N VAL A 136 -1.09 13.11 3.10
CA VAL A 136 -2.11 12.33 3.79
C VAL A 136 -2.70 11.32 2.81
N ARG A 137 -2.84 10.08 3.27
CA ARG A 137 -3.51 8.99 2.54
C ARG A 137 -4.92 8.83 3.05
N PHE A 138 -5.86 8.72 2.12
CA PHE A 138 -7.27 8.57 2.37
C PHE A 138 -7.78 7.21 1.91
N VAL A 139 -8.65 6.64 2.72
CA VAL A 139 -9.56 5.54 2.37
C VAL A 139 -10.99 6.10 2.29
N PRO A 140 -12.00 5.37 1.78
CA PRO A 140 -13.37 5.88 1.71
C PRO A 140 -13.93 6.42 3.04
N SER A 141 -13.49 5.87 4.17
CA SER A 141 -13.89 6.32 5.52
C SER A 141 -13.14 7.58 6.03
N GLY A 142 -12.25 8.18 5.22
CA GLY A 142 -11.51 9.40 5.56
C GLY A 142 -9.99 9.18 5.68
N PRO A 143 -9.25 10.08 6.36
CA PRO A 143 -7.80 9.99 6.47
C PRO A 143 -7.38 8.72 7.21
N GLN A 144 -6.41 7.99 6.66
CA GLN A 144 -5.87 6.75 7.20
C GLN A 144 -4.45 6.92 7.73
N ALA A 145 -3.62 7.64 6.97
CA ALA A 145 -2.20 7.76 7.29
C ALA A 145 -1.66 9.14 6.89
N TYR A 146 -0.71 9.63 7.70
CA TYR A 146 0.12 10.80 7.42
C TYR A 146 1.55 10.31 7.17
N SER A 147 2.15 10.72 6.06
CA SER A 147 3.47 10.24 5.64
C SER A 147 4.44 11.38 5.37
N LEU A 148 5.67 11.16 5.81
CA LEU A 148 6.85 11.96 5.50
C LEU A 148 7.80 11.07 4.70
N LEU A 149 8.04 11.42 3.44
CA LEU A 149 9.03 10.74 2.61
C LEU A 149 10.22 11.67 2.42
N TYR A 150 11.42 11.12 2.56
CA TYR A 150 12.66 11.86 2.40
C TYR A 150 13.50 11.22 1.30
N PHE A 151 13.87 12.02 0.32
CA PHE A 151 14.66 11.60 -0.83
C PHE A 151 16.06 12.21 -0.75
N PRO A 152 17.13 11.46 -1.02
CA PRO A 152 18.44 12.03 -1.29
C PRO A 152 18.35 13.18 -2.32
N ALA A 153 19.27 14.14 -2.28
CA ALA A 153 19.16 15.36 -3.07
C ALA A 153 19.17 15.12 -4.59
N ASP A 154 19.91 14.14 -5.05
CA ASP A 154 19.98 13.70 -6.45
C ASP A 154 18.64 13.13 -6.93
N ILE A 155 18.01 12.28 -6.15
CA ILE A 155 16.68 11.70 -6.44
C ILE A 155 15.59 12.77 -6.32
N GLY A 156 15.61 13.55 -5.24
CA GLY A 156 14.60 14.57 -4.99
C GLY A 156 14.51 15.63 -6.08
N LYS A 157 15.63 15.96 -6.74
CA LYS A 157 15.64 16.89 -7.89
C LYS A 157 14.93 16.34 -9.13
N LEU A 158 14.81 15.03 -9.27
CA LEU A 158 14.12 14.38 -10.40
C LEU A 158 12.60 14.40 -10.25
N ILE A 159 12.10 14.67 -9.04
CA ILE A 159 10.68 14.61 -8.70
C ILE A 159 10.07 16.01 -8.79
N SER A 160 9.00 16.17 -9.55
CA SER A 160 8.13 17.35 -9.51
C SER A 160 6.84 17.03 -8.74
N LYS A 161 6.40 17.98 -7.91
CA LYS A 161 5.13 17.87 -7.18
C LYS A 161 3.94 17.65 -8.13
N ASP A 162 3.97 18.29 -9.29
CA ASP A 162 2.88 18.29 -10.26
C ASP A 162 2.72 16.95 -11.00
N GLU A 163 3.74 16.09 -10.93
CA GLU A 163 3.70 14.73 -11.51
C GLU A 163 3.04 13.71 -10.56
N ILE A 164 2.87 14.06 -9.29
CA ILE A 164 2.29 13.16 -8.28
C ILE A 164 0.79 13.43 -8.21
N THR A 165 -0.01 12.50 -8.69
CA THR A 165 -1.47 12.55 -8.68
C THR A 165 -2.05 11.90 -7.42
N GLU A 166 -3.37 12.02 -7.22
CA GLU A 166 -4.08 11.39 -6.10
C GLU A 166 -3.93 9.85 -6.05
N THR A 167 -3.68 9.23 -7.18
CA THR A 167 -3.61 7.77 -7.33
C THR A 167 -2.19 7.26 -7.54
N THR A 168 -1.17 8.14 -7.49
CA THR A 168 0.22 7.77 -7.71
C THR A 168 0.67 6.72 -6.70
N GLU A 169 1.15 5.59 -7.20
CA GLU A 169 1.88 4.59 -6.42
C GLU A 169 3.35 5.06 -6.29
N LEU A 170 3.71 5.51 -5.07
CA LEU A 170 4.95 6.26 -4.85
C LEU A 170 6.23 5.44 -5.05
N ILE A 171 6.21 4.13 -4.76
CA ILE A 171 7.40 3.28 -4.92
C ILE A 171 7.72 3.16 -6.40
N SER A 172 6.75 2.74 -7.21
CA SER A 172 6.90 2.63 -8.66
C SER A 172 7.26 3.97 -9.30
N PHE A 173 6.62 5.05 -8.87
CA PHE A 173 6.91 6.38 -9.37
C PHE A 173 8.38 6.77 -9.14
N VAL A 174 8.93 6.53 -7.95
CA VAL A 174 10.33 6.79 -7.65
C VAL A 174 11.25 5.88 -8.45
N GLU A 175 10.93 4.58 -8.54
CA GLU A 175 11.69 3.61 -9.34
C GLU A 175 11.80 4.03 -10.81
N ASP A 176 10.71 4.50 -11.40
CA ASP A 176 10.66 4.95 -12.79
C ASP A 176 11.49 6.23 -12.98
N LYS A 177 11.44 7.18 -12.01
CA LYS A 177 12.27 8.39 -12.04
C LYS A 177 13.76 8.11 -11.95
N VAL A 178 14.15 7.13 -11.16
CA VAL A 178 15.57 6.78 -10.92
C VAL A 178 16.05 5.75 -11.95
N GLY A 179 15.15 5.06 -12.66
CA GLY A 179 15.47 3.96 -13.56
C GLY A 179 16.01 2.71 -12.84
N THR A 180 15.70 2.56 -11.54
CA THR A 180 16.21 1.45 -10.72
C THR A 180 15.15 0.96 -9.74
N LYS A 181 14.99 -0.37 -9.65
CA LYS A 181 14.02 -0.99 -8.75
C LYS A 181 14.52 -1.05 -7.31
N ALA A 182 13.60 -0.86 -6.36
CA ALA A 182 13.85 -1.17 -4.96
C ALA A 182 14.03 -2.70 -4.81
N GLN A 183 15.15 -3.11 -4.25
CA GLN A 183 15.47 -4.53 -4.03
C GLN A 183 15.05 -4.99 -2.64
N GLY A 184 14.94 -4.08 -1.70
CA GLY A 184 14.57 -4.37 -0.32
C GLY A 184 14.18 -3.12 0.44
N ALA A 185 13.66 -3.34 1.64
CA ALA A 185 13.40 -2.27 2.59
C ALA A 185 13.70 -2.76 4.01
N HIS A 186 14.37 -1.91 4.81
CA HIS A 186 14.41 -2.08 6.25
C HIS A 186 13.19 -1.41 6.87
N GLN A 187 12.49 -2.12 7.72
CA GLN A 187 11.28 -1.61 8.35
C GLN A 187 11.40 -1.67 9.86
N THR A 188 11.02 -0.59 10.52
CA THR A 188 10.82 -0.49 11.96
C THR A 188 9.37 -0.12 12.25
N ILE A 189 8.81 -0.74 13.28
CA ILE A 189 7.44 -0.50 13.74
C ILE A 189 7.50 -0.01 15.17
N ASP A 190 6.92 1.17 15.40
CA ASP A 190 6.86 1.84 16.68
C ASP A 190 5.42 2.26 17.00
N VAL A 191 5.21 2.71 18.21
CA VAL A 191 3.99 3.38 18.64
C VAL A 191 4.31 4.84 18.93
N GLY A 192 3.48 5.73 18.43
CA GLY A 192 3.53 7.15 18.70
C GLY A 192 2.17 7.68 19.15
N VAL A 193 2.12 8.95 19.48
CA VAL A 193 0.88 9.66 19.80
C VAL A 193 0.69 10.83 18.84
N ALA A 194 -0.55 11.15 18.52
CA ALA A 194 -0.88 12.28 17.69
C ALA A 194 -0.57 13.59 18.44
N ASN A 195 0.32 14.41 17.88
CA ASN A 195 0.46 15.81 18.25
C ASN A 195 -0.57 16.65 17.46
N GLU A 196 -0.65 17.95 17.70
CA GLU A 196 -1.57 18.87 17.03
C GLU A 196 -1.57 18.72 15.49
N LEU A 197 -0.39 18.64 14.86
CA LEU A 197 -0.25 18.49 13.41
C LEU A 197 -0.86 17.16 12.92
N LEU A 198 -0.52 16.06 13.58
CA LEU A 198 -1.01 14.73 13.24
C LEU A 198 -2.51 14.61 13.53
N ALA A 199 -2.97 15.16 14.65
CA ALA A 199 -4.37 15.18 15.04
C ALA A 199 -5.24 15.86 13.98
N LYS A 200 -4.82 17.04 13.53
CA LYS A 200 -5.50 17.83 12.48
C LYS A 200 -5.55 17.08 11.14
N ASN A 201 -4.43 16.50 10.71
CA ASN A 201 -4.34 15.85 9.38
C ASN A 201 -4.99 14.47 9.34
N LEU A 202 -5.01 13.77 10.46
CA LEU A 202 -5.59 12.43 10.58
C LEU A 202 -7.04 12.43 11.09
N ASP A 203 -7.59 13.60 11.43
CA ASP A 203 -8.93 13.74 12.01
C ASP A 203 -9.10 12.85 13.25
N VAL A 204 -8.20 13.04 14.23
CA VAL A 204 -8.20 12.37 15.54
C VAL A 204 -7.94 13.41 16.65
N LYS A 205 -8.13 13.01 17.89
CA LYS A 205 -7.76 13.85 19.04
C LYS A 205 -6.24 13.80 19.27
N GLU A 206 -5.68 14.89 19.80
CA GLU A 206 -4.31 14.85 20.32
C GLU A 206 -4.16 13.74 21.36
N GLY A 207 -2.98 13.15 21.42
CA GLY A 207 -2.70 12.01 22.31
C GLY A 207 -3.25 10.67 21.79
N THR A 208 -4.01 10.64 20.67
CA THR A 208 -4.47 9.37 20.08
C THR A 208 -3.28 8.49 19.71
N PRO A 209 -3.24 7.20 20.13
CA PRO A 209 -2.20 6.27 19.73
C PRO A 209 -2.19 6.02 18.22
N LEU A 210 -1.00 6.06 17.62
CA LEU A 210 -0.76 5.83 16.20
C LEU A 210 0.25 4.70 16.03
N LEU A 211 0.07 3.87 15.00
CA LEU A 211 1.10 2.95 14.58
C LEU A 211 2.09 3.71 13.68
N VAL A 212 3.35 3.73 14.05
CA VAL A 212 4.41 4.41 13.30
C VAL A 212 5.24 3.37 12.56
N ILE A 213 5.31 3.50 11.25
CA ILE A 213 6.13 2.60 10.43
C ILE A 213 7.16 3.43 9.68
N SER A 214 8.43 3.14 9.95
CA SER A 214 9.58 3.72 9.25
C SER A 214 10.15 2.69 8.29
N ARG A 215 10.42 3.11 7.03
CA ARG A 215 11.01 2.25 6.00
C ARG A 215 12.12 2.96 5.25
N GLU A 216 13.18 2.23 5.01
CA GLU A 216 14.31 2.63 4.18
C GLU A 216 14.33 1.73 2.95
N TYR A 217 14.07 2.30 1.77
CA TYR A 217 14.08 1.55 0.52
C TYR A 217 15.45 1.67 -0.14
N PHE A 218 16.00 0.54 -0.57
CA PHE A 218 17.34 0.49 -1.15
C PHE A 218 17.41 -0.35 -2.42
N THR A 219 18.37 -0.01 -3.27
CA THR A 219 18.71 -0.74 -4.48
C THR A 219 19.48 -2.03 -4.15
N ARG A 220 19.75 -2.86 -5.17
CA ARG A 220 20.60 -4.05 -5.06
C ARG A 220 22.02 -3.74 -4.57
N THR A 221 22.54 -2.55 -4.83
CA THR A 221 23.87 -2.09 -4.39
C THR A 221 23.86 -1.50 -2.98
N GLY A 222 22.70 -1.48 -2.30
CA GLY A 222 22.57 -0.90 -0.96
C GLY A 222 22.39 0.63 -0.96
N THR A 223 22.26 1.27 -2.13
CA THR A 223 22.01 2.71 -2.21
C THR A 223 20.60 3.04 -1.77
N LEU A 224 20.44 4.02 -0.87
CA LEU A 224 19.13 4.48 -0.40
C LEU A 224 18.37 5.16 -1.53
N LEU A 225 17.17 4.68 -1.84
CA LEU A 225 16.23 5.34 -2.75
C LEU A 225 15.45 6.43 -2.02
N PHE A 226 14.82 6.08 -0.92
CA PHE A 226 14.14 7.02 -0.04
C PHE A 226 13.83 6.40 1.31
N PHE A 227 13.59 7.27 2.28
CA PHE A 227 13.08 6.92 3.59
C PHE A 227 11.64 7.39 3.71
N ALA A 228 10.77 6.58 4.31
CA ALA A 228 9.39 6.91 4.60
C ALA A 228 9.07 6.70 6.07
N LYS A 229 8.50 7.71 6.74
CA LYS A 229 7.93 7.60 8.09
C LYS A 229 6.44 7.87 8.00
N THR A 230 5.64 6.87 8.33
CA THR A 230 4.19 6.92 8.18
C THR A 230 3.50 6.68 9.51
N TYR A 231 2.58 7.56 9.86
CA TYR A 231 1.74 7.52 11.05
C TYR A 231 0.36 7.04 10.65
N TYR A 232 -0.02 5.85 11.08
CA TYR A 232 -1.30 5.23 10.76
C TYR A 232 -2.28 5.33 11.91
N ARG A 233 -3.53 5.62 11.61
CA ARG A 233 -4.64 5.47 12.55
C ARG A 233 -4.85 3.99 12.83
N THR A 234 -4.85 3.61 14.12
CA THR A 234 -4.99 2.22 14.56
C THR A 234 -6.40 1.64 14.38
N ASP A 235 -7.40 2.51 14.24
CA ASP A 235 -8.78 2.13 13.92
C ASP A 235 -8.99 1.86 12.41
N ARG A 236 -8.10 2.36 11.53
CA ARG A 236 -8.20 2.22 10.07
C ARG A 236 -7.05 1.45 9.43
N PHE A 237 -6.07 1.04 10.22
CA PHE A 237 -4.92 0.28 9.72
C PHE A 237 -4.51 -0.78 10.73
N ARG A 238 -4.20 -2.00 10.24
CA ARG A 238 -3.61 -3.09 11.01
C ARG A 238 -2.40 -3.61 10.26
N TYR A 239 -1.30 -3.80 10.96
CA TYR A 239 -0.16 -4.52 10.43
C TYR A 239 -0.29 -6.00 10.76
N GLN A 240 -0.17 -6.87 9.75
CA GLN A 240 -0.23 -8.32 9.92
C GLN A 240 0.90 -8.97 9.13
N ILE A 241 1.60 -9.90 9.74
CA ILE A 241 2.64 -10.72 9.10
C ILE A 241 2.24 -12.18 9.26
N GLU A 242 2.35 -12.95 8.18
CA GLU A 242 2.25 -14.40 8.22
C GLU A 242 3.68 -14.98 8.37
N LEU A 243 3.90 -15.73 9.44
CA LEU A 243 5.19 -16.39 9.70
C LEU A 243 5.04 -17.89 9.41
N ALA A 244 5.81 -18.39 8.46
CA ALA A 244 5.90 -19.82 8.16
C ALA A 244 7.21 -20.39 8.73
N ARG A 245 7.17 -21.64 9.22
CA ARG A 245 8.38 -22.36 9.60
C ARG A 245 9.10 -22.79 8.32
N THR A 246 10.33 -22.32 8.12
CA THR A 246 11.22 -22.87 7.09
C THR A 246 11.62 -24.29 7.48
N SER A 247 11.14 -25.29 6.73
CA SER A 247 11.66 -26.66 6.85
C SER A 247 13.10 -26.65 6.32
N THR A 248 14.06 -26.73 7.23
CA THR A 248 15.44 -27.04 6.86
C THR A 248 15.46 -28.51 6.43
N THR A 249 15.43 -28.76 5.13
CA THR A 249 15.75 -30.10 4.58
C THR A 249 17.21 -30.35 4.91
N ARG A 250 17.45 -31.31 5.82
CA ARG A 250 18.77 -31.90 6.06
C ARG A 250 19.15 -32.80 4.91
#